data_771b14ddb99d9b328085697ea2b679ca
#
_entry.id   771b14ddb99d9b328085697ea2b679ca
#
_cell.length_a   1.000
_cell.length_b   1.000
_cell.length_c   1.000
_cell.angle_alpha   90.00
_cell.angle_beta   90.00
_cell.angle_gamma   90.00
#
_symmetry.space_group_name_H-M   'P 1'
#
loop_
_entity.id
_entity.type
_entity.pdbx_description
1 polymer ?
#
loop_
_entity_poly.entity_id
_entity_poly.type
_entity_poly.pdbx_seq_one_letter_code
_entity_poly.pdbx_strand_id
1 'polypeptide(L)'
;MQVLLKTDGLPTYHLANVVDDHLMEITHVLRGEEWLPSAPKHQLLYQYFGWEMPTLCHMPLLRNPDKSKLSKRKNPTSINYYRDIGVLPEALLNYLGRMGWSMPDEREVFTLQDMMDNFDIQRVSLGGPIFDVEKLNWLNGQWIKGLTPGQLLDRLLTWKSDRSTLEDIAAAIQPRINLLSEAVNWAGFYFNHMPQITAEMFESKKLTQEQVRQSLQFAIWRLESQFTWNNDTVSQTLMDLANQMGIKLRDFMPTFFIAIAGSTSSTPVMQSMVTLGPDLTFARLRHALEIVGAPSKKEVKNWEKLNESLKLPKNEATSEA
;
A
#
# COMPACT_ATOMS: atom_id res chain seq x y z
N MET A 1 -29.05 8.04 -20.13
CA MET A 1 -28.31 8.02 -21.39
C MET A 1 -26.83 7.85 -21.08
N GLN A 2 -26.13 6.94 -21.76
CA GLN A 2 -24.69 6.69 -21.54
C GLN A 2 -23.97 6.79 -22.89
N VAL A 3 -22.82 7.47 -22.91
CA VAL A 3 -21.97 7.54 -24.10
C VAL A 3 -21.22 6.22 -24.25
N LEU A 4 -21.34 5.56 -25.37
CA LEU A 4 -20.65 4.31 -25.72
C LEU A 4 -19.45 4.59 -26.65
N LEU A 5 -19.58 5.56 -27.54
CA LEU A 5 -18.55 6.00 -28.45
C LEU A 5 -18.28 7.50 -28.22
N LYS A 6 -17.03 7.89 -28.06
CA LYS A 6 -16.64 9.29 -27.91
C LYS A 6 -16.66 10.02 -29.26
N THR A 7 -16.61 11.33 -29.23
CA THR A 7 -16.56 12.18 -30.44
C THR A 7 -15.30 11.96 -31.28
N ASP A 8 -14.22 11.48 -30.67
CA ASP A 8 -12.96 11.11 -31.33
C ASP A 8 -12.98 9.71 -31.99
N GLY A 9 -14.12 9.00 -31.91
CA GLY A 9 -14.28 7.66 -32.44
C GLY A 9 -13.78 6.54 -31.52
N LEU A 10 -13.25 6.84 -30.36
CA LEU A 10 -12.80 5.83 -29.39
C LEU A 10 -13.97 5.30 -28.54
N PRO A 11 -14.07 3.98 -28.33
CA PRO A 11 -15.09 3.40 -27.48
C PRO A 11 -14.86 3.77 -26.01
N THR A 12 -15.96 3.88 -25.27
CA THR A 12 -15.89 3.89 -23.81
C THR A 12 -15.76 2.45 -23.29
N TYR A 13 -15.38 2.31 -22.01
CA TYR A 13 -15.11 1.03 -21.38
C TYR A 13 -16.16 -0.05 -21.67
N HIS A 14 -17.46 0.26 -21.53
CA HIS A 14 -18.51 -0.75 -21.68
C HIS A 14 -18.63 -1.30 -23.10
N LEU A 15 -18.41 -0.46 -24.11
CA LEU A 15 -18.42 -0.92 -25.51
C LEU A 15 -17.15 -1.71 -25.82
N ALA A 16 -15.98 -1.18 -25.44
CA ALA A 16 -14.70 -1.85 -25.66
C ALA A 16 -14.67 -3.23 -25.01
N ASN A 17 -15.05 -3.33 -23.73
CA ASN A 17 -15.06 -4.59 -23.00
C ASN A 17 -15.93 -5.67 -23.65
N VAL A 18 -17.15 -5.33 -24.09
CA VAL A 18 -18.04 -6.30 -24.76
C VAL A 18 -17.48 -6.78 -26.09
N VAL A 19 -16.87 -5.87 -26.86
CA VAL A 19 -16.25 -6.21 -28.16
C VAL A 19 -15.03 -7.08 -27.95
N ASP A 20 -14.15 -6.71 -26.99
CA ASP A 20 -12.93 -7.45 -26.69
C ASP A 20 -13.25 -8.84 -26.15
N ASP A 21 -14.19 -8.97 -25.21
CA ASP A 21 -14.61 -10.24 -24.65
C ASP A 21 -15.15 -11.19 -25.75
N HIS A 22 -15.93 -10.65 -26.71
CA HIS A 22 -16.43 -11.44 -27.83
C HIS A 22 -15.32 -11.87 -28.79
N LEU A 23 -14.46 -10.92 -29.22
CA LEU A 23 -13.38 -11.21 -30.18
C LEU A 23 -12.30 -12.10 -29.60
N MET A 24 -12.09 -12.07 -28.30
CA MET A 24 -11.17 -12.95 -27.56
C MET A 24 -11.80 -14.28 -27.15
N GLU A 25 -13.05 -14.54 -27.53
CA GLU A 25 -13.79 -15.78 -27.22
C GLU A 25 -13.84 -16.08 -25.71
N ILE A 26 -14.05 -15.04 -24.89
CA ILE A 26 -14.15 -15.18 -23.44
C ILE A 26 -15.44 -15.94 -23.08
N THR A 27 -15.29 -17.03 -22.35
CA THR A 27 -16.42 -17.88 -21.92
C THR A 27 -16.98 -17.48 -20.55
N HIS A 28 -16.12 -16.98 -19.65
CA HIS A 28 -16.46 -16.60 -18.28
C HIS A 28 -15.80 -15.28 -17.91
N VAL A 29 -16.58 -14.33 -17.42
CA VAL A 29 -16.09 -13.03 -16.90
C VAL A 29 -16.15 -13.07 -15.38
N LEU A 30 -14.98 -13.19 -14.74
CA LEU A 30 -14.85 -13.13 -13.29
C LEU A 30 -14.45 -11.72 -12.87
N ARG A 31 -15.30 -11.04 -12.09
CA ARG A 31 -15.07 -9.65 -11.68
C ARG A 31 -15.72 -9.37 -10.33
N GLY A 32 -15.33 -8.26 -9.68
CA GLY A 32 -15.91 -7.88 -8.41
C GLY A 32 -17.41 -7.50 -8.48
N GLU A 33 -18.13 -7.70 -7.40
CA GLU A 33 -19.59 -7.41 -7.30
C GLU A 33 -19.92 -5.93 -7.55
N GLU A 34 -18.96 -5.00 -7.46
CA GLU A 34 -19.13 -3.59 -7.82
C GLU A 34 -19.50 -3.38 -9.29
N TRP A 35 -19.26 -4.36 -10.15
CA TRP A 35 -19.63 -4.33 -11.57
C TRP A 35 -21.02 -4.85 -11.86
N LEU A 36 -21.73 -5.37 -10.84
CA LEU A 36 -23.10 -5.88 -11.01
C LEU A 36 -24.06 -4.84 -11.64
N PRO A 37 -24.02 -3.53 -11.28
CA PRO A 37 -24.86 -2.51 -11.92
C PRO A 37 -24.57 -2.31 -13.41
N SER A 38 -23.43 -2.79 -13.91
CA SER A 38 -23.07 -2.71 -15.34
C SER A 38 -23.54 -3.92 -16.14
N ALA A 39 -23.87 -5.03 -15.51
CA ALA A 39 -24.28 -6.26 -16.19
C ALA A 39 -25.47 -6.07 -17.16
N PRO A 40 -26.56 -5.35 -16.81
CA PRO A 40 -27.67 -5.11 -17.75
C PRO A 40 -27.25 -4.35 -19.00
N LYS A 41 -26.27 -3.46 -18.91
CA LYS A 41 -25.75 -2.71 -20.06
C LYS A 41 -24.97 -3.62 -21.01
N HIS A 42 -24.14 -4.49 -20.47
CA HIS A 42 -23.39 -5.48 -21.26
C HIS A 42 -24.34 -6.45 -21.92
N GLN A 43 -25.36 -6.95 -21.21
CA GLN A 43 -26.39 -7.83 -21.76
C GLN A 43 -27.09 -7.19 -22.97
N LEU A 44 -27.48 -5.91 -22.87
CA LEU A 44 -28.11 -5.20 -24.00
C LEU A 44 -27.13 -5.04 -25.17
N LEU A 45 -25.85 -4.79 -24.95
CA LEU A 45 -24.86 -4.69 -26.02
C LEU A 45 -24.71 -6.03 -26.76
N TYR A 46 -24.57 -7.16 -26.04
CA TYR A 46 -24.52 -8.49 -26.62
C TYR A 46 -25.77 -8.77 -27.46
N GLN A 47 -26.95 -8.41 -26.94
CA GLN A 47 -28.21 -8.56 -27.69
C GLN A 47 -28.26 -7.71 -28.98
N TYR A 48 -27.81 -6.46 -28.92
CA TYR A 48 -27.77 -5.56 -30.09
C TYR A 48 -26.79 -6.02 -31.17
N PHE A 49 -25.67 -6.63 -30.76
CA PHE A 49 -24.71 -7.21 -31.69
C PHE A 49 -25.11 -8.60 -32.19
N GLY A 50 -26.12 -9.24 -31.60
CA GLY A 50 -26.51 -10.60 -31.90
C GLY A 50 -25.48 -11.64 -31.46
N TRP A 51 -24.69 -11.33 -30.43
CA TRP A 51 -23.63 -12.17 -29.90
C TRP A 51 -24.10 -12.96 -28.67
N GLU A 52 -23.53 -14.16 -28.49
CA GLU A 52 -23.72 -14.93 -27.27
C GLU A 52 -22.95 -14.27 -26.14
N MET A 53 -23.60 -14.09 -24.98
CA MET A 53 -23.00 -13.45 -23.82
C MET A 53 -22.21 -14.47 -22.98
N PRO A 54 -20.98 -14.17 -22.52
CA PRO A 54 -20.25 -15.03 -21.60
C PRO A 54 -20.97 -15.15 -20.25
N THR A 55 -20.65 -16.21 -19.51
CA THR A 55 -21.14 -16.37 -18.13
C THR A 55 -20.52 -15.30 -17.23
N LEU A 56 -21.37 -14.49 -16.58
CA LEU A 56 -20.90 -13.45 -15.65
C LEU A 56 -20.78 -14.02 -14.22
N CYS A 57 -19.60 -13.98 -13.66
CA CYS A 57 -19.31 -14.42 -12.30
C CYS A 57 -18.91 -13.21 -11.45
N HIS A 58 -19.80 -12.77 -10.55
CA HIS A 58 -19.53 -11.64 -9.66
C HIS A 58 -18.97 -12.14 -8.33
N MET A 59 -17.68 -11.84 -8.12
CA MET A 59 -16.95 -12.22 -6.92
C MET A 59 -17.16 -11.20 -5.79
N PRO A 60 -17.24 -11.65 -4.53
CA PRO A 60 -17.39 -10.75 -3.39
C PRO A 60 -16.15 -9.86 -3.22
N LEU A 61 -16.36 -8.64 -2.71
CA LEU A 61 -15.27 -7.73 -2.40
C LEU A 61 -14.57 -8.13 -1.09
N LEU A 62 -13.23 -8.00 -1.09
CA LEU A 62 -12.44 -8.11 0.12
C LEU A 62 -12.79 -6.99 1.09
N ARG A 63 -12.91 -7.33 2.37
CA ARG A 63 -13.30 -6.40 3.43
C ARG A 63 -12.23 -6.30 4.50
N ASN A 64 -12.19 -5.15 5.16
CA ASN A 64 -11.44 -4.99 6.40
C ASN A 64 -12.13 -5.74 7.56
N PRO A 65 -11.45 -5.95 8.71
CA PRO A 65 -12.09 -6.54 9.90
C PRO A 65 -13.35 -5.81 10.38
N ASP A 66 -13.45 -4.51 10.17
CA ASP A 66 -14.64 -3.70 10.44
C ASP A 66 -15.73 -3.80 9.36
N LYS A 67 -15.62 -4.77 8.44
CA LYS A 67 -16.51 -5.03 7.30
C LYS A 67 -16.57 -3.91 6.25
N SER A 68 -15.80 -2.85 6.38
CA SER A 68 -15.65 -1.84 5.33
C SER A 68 -14.89 -2.42 4.12
N LYS A 69 -15.09 -1.84 2.92
CA LYS A 69 -14.32 -2.22 1.73
C LYS A 69 -12.83 -2.08 1.98
N LEU A 70 -12.05 -3.08 1.57
CA LEU A 70 -10.58 -3.00 1.62
C LEU A 70 -10.09 -1.78 0.83
N SER A 71 -9.22 -0.98 1.43
CA SER A 71 -8.73 0.25 0.82
C SER A 71 -7.29 0.54 1.21
N LYS A 72 -6.56 1.22 0.33
CA LYS A 72 -5.16 1.66 0.56
C LYS A 72 -4.98 2.50 1.83
N ARG A 73 -6.05 3.16 2.32
CA ARG A 73 -5.99 4.00 3.53
C ARG A 73 -5.87 3.20 4.82
N LYS A 74 -6.38 1.96 4.85
CA LYS A 74 -6.41 1.11 6.05
C LYS A 74 -5.39 -0.02 6.02
N ASN A 75 -5.20 -0.61 4.85
CA ASN A 75 -4.24 -1.72 4.67
C ASN A 75 -3.47 -1.51 3.37
N PRO A 76 -2.19 -1.88 3.32
CA PRO A 76 -1.46 -1.95 2.06
C PRO A 76 -2.18 -2.90 1.09
N THR A 77 -2.47 -2.40 -0.11
CA THR A 77 -3.13 -3.19 -1.18
C THR A 77 -2.19 -3.46 -2.35
N SER A 78 -0.96 -2.93 -2.30
CA SER A 78 0.08 -3.16 -3.30
C SER A 78 0.74 -4.51 -3.06
N ILE A 79 0.89 -5.31 -4.12
CA ILE A 79 1.61 -6.59 -4.06
C ILE A 79 3.09 -6.38 -3.72
N ASN A 80 3.66 -5.25 -4.13
CA ASN A 80 5.05 -4.89 -3.83
C ASN A 80 5.30 -4.78 -2.34
N TYR A 81 4.33 -4.21 -1.59
CA TYR A 81 4.42 -4.16 -0.12
C TYR A 81 4.68 -5.54 0.49
N TYR A 82 3.89 -6.55 0.10
CA TYR A 82 4.02 -7.91 0.63
C TYR A 82 5.35 -8.55 0.25
N ARG A 83 5.81 -8.34 -0.98
CA ARG A 83 7.15 -8.75 -1.40
C ARG A 83 8.23 -8.08 -0.55
N ASP A 84 8.13 -6.79 -0.32
CA ASP A 84 9.14 -5.99 0.38
C ASP A 84 9.23 -6.32 1.87
N ILE A 85 8.14 -6.78 2.49
CA ILE A 85 8.15 -7.30 3.88
C ILE A 85 8.51 -8.79 3.98
N GLY A 86 8.74 -9.49 2.87
CA GLY A 86 9.20 -10.88 2.85
C GLY A 86 8.08 -11.92 2.88
N VAL A 87 6.88 -11.59 2.40
CA VAL A 87 5.85 -12.61 2.16
C VAL A 87 6.24 -13.40 0.92
N LEU A 88 6.27 -14.72 1.05
CA LEU A 88 6.57 -15.63 -0.06
C LEU A 88 5.43 -15.60 -1.09
N PRO A 89 5.72 -15.61 -2.40
CA PRO A 89 4.69 -15.63 -3.44
C PRO A 89 3.69 -16.78 -3.27
N GLU A 90 4.19 -17.96 -2.92
CA GLU A 90 3.40 -19.16 -2.69
C GLU A 90 2.42 -18.98 -1.51
N ALA A 91 2.87 -18.34 -0.44
CA ALA A 91 2.04 -18.05 0.72
C ALA A 91 0.95 -17.02 0.39
N LEU A 92 1.28 -15.98 -0.38
CA LEU A 92 0.31 -14.99 -0.81
C LEU A 92 -0.75 -15.59 -1.75
N LEU A 93 -0.34 -16.42 -2.72
CA LEU A 93 -1.27 -17.13 -3.61
C LEU A 93 -2.19 -18.07 -2.82
N ASN A 94 -1.64 -18.86 -1.90
CA ASN A 94 -2.41 -19.73 -1.03
C ASN A 94 -3.41 -18.92 -0.18
N TYR A 95 -2.99 -17.79 0.40
CA TYR A 95 -3.85 -16.92 1.18
C TYR A 95 -4.99 -16.33 0.34
N LEU A 96 -4.68 -15.80 -0.84
CA LEU A 96 -5.69 -15.24 -1.76
C LEU A 96 -6.65 -16.33 -2.26
N GLY A 97 -6.16 -17.54 -2.53
CA GLY A 97 -6.99 -18.70 -2.89
C GLY A 97 -8.02 -19.06 -1.82
N ARG A 98 -7.73 -18.78 -0.54
CA ARG A 98 -8.66 -18.97 0.58
C ARG A 98 -9.68 -17.84 0.74
N MET A 99 -9.56 -16.75 -0.03
CA MET A 99 -10.49 -15.62 0.05
C MET A 99 -11.83 -15.96 -0.62
N GLY A 100 -12.70 -16.62 0.15
CA GLY A 100 -14.02 -17.03 -0.31
C GLY A 100 -14.08 -18.45 -0.88
N TRP A 101 -12.98 -19.20 -0.87
CA TRP A 101 -12.94 -20.61 -1.30
C TRP A 101 -12.11 -21.43 -0.32
N SER A 102 -12.29 -22.74 -0.29
CA SER A 102 -11.50 -23.68 0.54
C SER A 102 -11.27 -24.99 -0.20
N MET A 103 -10.16 -25.66 0.13
CA MET A 103 -9.89 -27.02 -0.33
C MET A 103 -11.02 -27.97 0.07
N PRO A 104 -11.34 -29.02 -0.73
CA PRO A 104 -12.36 -30.01 -0.40
C PRO A 104 -12.12 -30.75 0.93
N ASP A 105 -10.86 -30.94 1.29
CA ASP A 105 -10.41 -31.55 2.54
C ASP A 105 -10.16 -30.55 3.68
N GLU A 106 -10.56 -29.29 3.47
CA GLU A 106 -10.44 -28.19 4.44
C GLU A 106 -9.01 -27.82 4.88
N ARG A 107 -7.97 -28.41 4.27
CA ARG A 107 -6.59 -28.03 4.59
C ARG A 107 -6.33 -26.56 4.25
N GLU A 108 -5.56 -25.91 5.09
CA GLU A 108 -5.28 -24.49 4.96
C GLU A 108 -4.03 -24.19 4.13
N VAL A 109 -3.04 -25.07 4.16
CA VAL A 109 -1.79 -24.96 3.39
C VAL A 109 -1.91 -25.82 2.15
N PHE A 110 -1.84 -25.20 0.98
CA PHE A 110 -1.93 -25.88 -0.32
C PHE A 110 -1.18 -25.09 -1.38
N THR A 111 -0.68 -25.80 -2.39
CA THR A 111 0.03 -25.21 -3.52
C THR A 111 -0.95 -24.62 -4.55
N LEU A 112 -0.42 -23.82 -5.49
CA LEU A 112 -1.21 -23.37 -6.64
C LEU A 112 -1.70 -24.57 -7.47
N GLN A 113 -0.89 -25.64 -7.60
CA GLN A 113 -1.28 -26.85 -8.31
C GLN A 113 -2.45 -27.55 -7.61
N ASP A 114 -2.39 -27.70 -6.29
CA ASP A 114 -3.52 -28.27 -5.51
C ASP A 114 -4.80 -27.46 -5.73
N MET A 115 -4.68 -26.13 -5.78
CA MET A 115 -5.82 -25.27 -6.05
C MET A 115 -6.37 -25.48 -7.47
N MET A 116 -5.52 -25.53 -8.49
CA MET A 116 -5.92 -25.74 -9.88
C MET A 116 -6.62 -27.08 -10.06
N ASP A 117 -6.14 -28.13 -9.41
CA ASP A 117 -6.70 -29.48 -9.50
C ASP A 117 -8.07 -29.63 -8.79
N ASN A 118 -8.38 -28.74 -7.84
CA ASN A 118 -9.58 -28.86 -7.00
C ASN A 118 -10.52 -27.63 -7.10
N PHE A 119 -10.16 -26.60 -7.88
CA PHE A 119 -10.96 -25.39 -7.96
C PHE A 119 -12.31 -25.65 -8.63
N ASP A 120 -13.36 -25.24 -7.94
CA ASP A 120 -14.72 -25.20 -8.47
C ASP A 120 -15.32 -23.83 -8.13
N ILE A 121 -15.71 -23.10 -9.18
CA ILE A 121 -16.28 -21.76 -9.05
C ILE A 121 -17.63 -21.76 -8.31
N GLN A 122 -18.37 -22.87 -8.36
CA GLN A 122 -19.66 -23.01 -7.65
C GLN A 122 -19.48 -23.09 -6.13
N ARG A 123 -18.27 -23.43 -5.67
CA ARG A 123 -17.92 -23.49 -4.25
C ARG A 123 -17.45 -22.16 -3.68
N VAL A 124 -17.37 -21.11 -4.52
CA VAL A 124 -16.96 -19.78 -4.02
C VAL A 124 -18.08 -19.17 -3.19
N SER A 125 -17.75 -18.82 -1.95
CA SER A 125 -18.67 -18.15 -1.03
C SER A 125 -19.00 -16.74 -1.52
N LEU A 126 -20.27 -16.36 -1.51
CA LEU A 126 -20.73 -15.00 -1.86
C LEU A 126 -20.60 -14.01 -0.70
N GLY A 127 -20.21 -14.46 0.50
CA GLY A 127 -19.88 -13.59 1.63
C GLY A 127 -18.55 -12.88 1.40
N GLY A 128 -18.50 -11.55 1.57
CA GLY A 128 -17.24 -10.81 1.40
C GLY A 128 -16.19 -11.24 2.42
N PRO A 129 -15.08 -11.88 2.02
CA PRO A 129 -14.07 -12.37 2.95
C PRO A 129 -13.31 -11.22 3.59
N ILE A 130 -12.93 -11.42 4.85
CA ILE A 130 -12.13 -10.46 5.62
C ILE A 130 -10.66 -10.67 5.30
N PHE A 131 -9.97 -9.60 4.91
CA PHE A 131 -8.53 -9.59 4.72
C PHE A 131 -7.85 -9.46 6.10
N ASP A 132 -7.31 -10.59 6.57
CA ASP A 132 -6.68 -10.75 7.87
C ASP A 132 -5.16 -10.90 7.70
N VAL A 133 -4.43 -9.86 8.08
CA VAL A 133 -2.95 -9.82 7.97
C VAL A 133 -2.29 -10.82 8.93
N GLU A 134 -2.87 -11.06 10.11
CA GLU A 134 -2.32 -12.04 11.06
C GLU A 134 -2.41 -13.46 10.50
N LYS A 135 -3.53 -13.76 9.84
CA LYS A 135 -3.68 -15.05 9.15
C LYS A 135 -2.73 -15.20 7.96
N LEU A 136 -2.50 -14.13 7.19
CA LEU A 136 -1.49 -14.14 6.13
C LEU A 136 -0.09 -14.38 6.70
N ASN A 137 0.28 -13.70 7.78
CA ASN A 137 1.58 -13.88 8.42
C ASN A 137 1.75 -15.30 8.97
N TRP A 138 0.71 -15.86 9.60
CA TRP A 138 0.72 -17.23 10.06
C TRP A 138 0.94 -18.21 8.90
N LEU A 139 0.20 -18.04 7.80
CA LEU A 139 0.31 -18.88 6.63
C LEU A 139 1.70 -18.78 5.99
N ASN A 140 2.22 -17.58 5.85
CA ASN A 140 3.59 -17.34 5.38
C ASN A 140 4.62 -18.06 6.26
N GLY A 141 4.42 -18.01 7.59
CA GLY A 141 5.24 -18.77 8.53
C GLY A 141 5.19 -20.28 8.31
N GLN A 142 4.05 -20.86 7.92
CA GLN A 142 3.97 -22.29 7.58
C GLN A 142 4.79 -22.61 6.33
N TRP A 143 4.70 -21.79 5.30
CA TRP A 143 5.49 -21.92 4.08
C TRP A 143 7.00 -21.80 4.35
N ILE A 144 7.42 -20.83 5.15
CA ILE A 144 8.84 -20.66 5.53
C ILE A 144 9.36 -21.87 6.30
N LYS A 145 8.58 -22.39 7.26
CA LYS A 145 8.95 -23.57 8.05
C LYS A 145 9.05 -24.85 7.22
N GLY A 146 8.35 -24.92 6.09
CA GLY A 146 8.43 -26.02 5.13
C GLY A 146 9.69 -25.99 4.26
N LEU A 147 10.45 -24.90 4.24
CA LEU A 147 11.69 -24.79 3.46
C LEU A 147 12.84 -25.55 4.17
N THR A 148 13.71 -26.14 3.37
CA THR A 148 15.02 -26.59 3.89
C THR A 148 15.90 -25.37 4.18
N PRO A 149 16.94 -25.49 5.03
CA PRO A 149 17.88 -24.40 5.30
C PRO A 149 18.51 -23.80 4.02
N GLY A 150 18.83 -24.64 3.01
CA GLY A 150 19.35 -24.17 1.73
C GLY A 150 18.34 -23.35 0.95
N GLN A 151 17.10 -23.82 0.86
CA GLN A 151 16.02 -23.07 0.20
C GLN A 151 15.73 -21.74 0.91
N LEU A 152 15.73 -21.74 2.24
CA LEU A 152 15.56 -20.51 3.01
C LEU A 152 16.71 -19.52 2.75
N LEU A 153 17.95 -20.01 2.70
CA LEU A 153 19.11 -19.18 2.35
C LEU A 153 18.96 -18.56 0.95
N ASP A 154 18.54 -19.34 -0.05
CA ASP A 154 18.31 -18.82 -1.41
C ASP A 154 17.22 -17.72 -1.41
N ARG A 155 16.14 -17.92 -0.64
CA ARG A 155 15.08 -16.88 -0.49
C ARG A 155 15.59 -15.63 0.19
N LEU A 156 16.41 -15.74 1.23
CA LEU A 156 17.02 -14.59 1.91
C LEU A 156 17.99 -13.84 1.00
N LEU A 157 18.81 -14.55 0.21
CA LEU A 157 19.74 -13.94 -0.72
C LEU A 157 19.04 -13.24 -1.89
N THR A 158 17.86 -13.72 -2.30
CA THR A 158 17.08 -13.11 -3.39
C THR A 158 16.11 -12.03 -2.91
N TRP A 159 15.75 -12.03 -1.61
CA TRP A 159 14.90 -11.00 -1.04
C TRP A 159 15.68 -9.69 -0.91
N LYS A 160 15.14 -8.59 -1.49
CA LYS A 160 15.83 -7.29 -1.54
C LYS A 160 17.25 -7.35 -2.12
N SER A 161 17.45 -8.20 -3.12
CA SER A 161 18.74 -8.39 -3.79
C SER A 161 18.99 -7.40 -4.94
N ASP A 162 18.08 -6.45 -5.15
CA ASP A 162 18.30 -5.41 -6.15
C ASP A 162 19.57 -4.63 -5.81
N ARG A 163 20.57 -4.76 -6.69
CA ARG A 163 21.89 -4.20 -6.49
C ARG A 163 21.84 -2.68 -6.31
N SER A 164 20.99 -1.99 -7.06
CA SER A 164 20.89 -0.53 -6.97
C SER A 164 20.37 -0.09 -5.60
N THR A 165 19.38 -0.77 -5.07
CA THR A 165 18.86 -0.53 -3.70
C THR A 165 19.93 -0.79 -2.64
N LEU A 166 20.71 -1.87 -2.77
CA LEU A 166 21.81 -2.17 -1.84
C LEU A 166 22.96 -1.16 -1.95
N GLU A 167 23.25 -0.66 -3.14
CA GLU A 167 24.24 0.42 -3.35
C GLU A 167 23.76 1.74 -2.73
N ASP A 168 22.49 2.09 -2.81
CA ASP A 168 21.90 3.26 -2.14
C ASP A 168 22.01 3.15 -0.61
N ILE A 169 21.71 1.96 -0.06
CA ILE A 169 21.90 1.70 1.38
C ILE A 169 23.36 1.83 1.77
N ALA A 170 24.26 1.22 1.00
CA ALA A 170 25.71 1.28 1.26
C ALA A 170 26.22 2.73 1.22
N ALA A 171 25.82 3.51 0.22
CA ALA A 171 26.18 4.93 0.14
C ALA A 171 25.66 5.73 1.33
N ALA A 172 24.46 5.43 1.81
CA ALA A 172 23.87 6.11 2.97
C ALA A 172 24.59 5.80 4.29
N ILE A 173 25.13 4.58 4.48
CA ILE A 173 25.81 4.17 5.72
C ILE A 173 27.32 4.38 5.67
N GLN A 174 27.95 4.35 4.50
CA GLN A 174 29.41 4.43 4.34
C GLN A 174 30.07 5.56 5.14
N PRO A 175 29.56 6.81 5.16
CA PRO A 175 30.18 7.90 5.93
C PRO A 175 29.96 7.80 7.46
N ARG A 176 29.27 6.76 7.94
CA ARG A 176 28.85 6.59 9.34
C ARG A 176 29.47 5.40 10.03
N ILE A 177 30.16 4.55 9.27
CA ILE A 177 30.74 3.31 9.78
C ILE A 177 32.27 3.35 9.67
N ASN A 178 32.94 2.78 10.65
CA ASN A 178 34.39 2.53 10.64
C ASN A 178 34.70 1.03 10.48
N LEU A 179 33.77 0.19 10.91
CA LEU A 179 33.84 -1.28 10.81
C LEU A 179 32.63 -1.81 10.07
N LEU A 180 32.80 -2.83 9.23
CA LEU A 180 31.68 -3.47 8.51
C LEU A 180 30.59 -4.01 9.46
N SER A 181 30.95 -4.44 10.67
CA SER A 181 29.99 -4.89 11.68
C SER A 181 29.02 -3.81 12.14
N GLU A 182 29.39 -2.53 12.02
CA GLU A 182 28.52 -1.40 12.36
C GLU A 182 27.40 -1.20 11.34
N ALA A 183 27.54 -1.76 10.13
CA ALA A 183 26.54 -1.66 9.09
C ALA A 183 25.18 -2.17 9.55
N VAL A 184 25.13 -3.21 10.37
CA VAL A 184 23.86 -3.79 10.90
C VAL A 184 23.06 -2.74 11.69
N ASN A 185 23.73 -1.89 12.49
CA ASN A 185 23.07 -0.88 13.29
C ASN A 185 22.49 0.26 12.43
N TRP A 186 23.19 0.61 11.35
CA TRP A 186 22.77 1.71 10.46
C TRP A 186 21.83 1.27 9.33
N ALA A 187 21.97 0.03 8.85
CA ALA A 187 21.19 -0.50 7.73
C ALA A 187 19.99 -1.36 8.19
N GLY A 188 19.96 -1.83 9.43
CA GLY A 188 18.98 -2.83 9.89
C GLY A 188 17.52 -2.42 9.66
N PHE A 189 17.20 -1.14 9.81
CA PHE A 189 15.83 -0.66 9.59
C PHE A 189 15.36 -0.78 8.12
N TYR A 190 16.25 -0.82 7.14
CA TYR A 190 15.86 -1.06 5.74
C TYR A 190 15.32 -2.47 5.50
N PHE A 191 15.71 -3.42 6.37
CA PHE A 191 15.31 -4.83 6.28
C PHE A 191 14.19 -5.20 7.26
N ASN A 192 13.84 -4.33 8.19
CA ASN A 192 12.73 -4.55 9.11
C ASN A 192 11.41 -4.14 8.46
N HIS A 193 10.34 -4.89 8.78
CA HIS A 193 8.99 -4.53 8.34
C HIS A 193 8.53 -3.21 9.01
N MET A 194 8.42 -3.20 10.33
CA MET A 194 8.03 -2.02 11.12
C MET A 194 9.11 -1.68 12.15
N PRO A 195 9.40 -0.39 12.35
CA PRO A 195 10.27 0.03 13.43
C PRO A 195 9.59 -0.19 14.78
N GLN A 196 10.39 -0.52 15.81
CA GLN A 196 9.92 -0.57 17.18
C GLN A 196 9.84 0.86 17.71
N ILE A 197 8.64 1.40 17.82
CA ILE A 197 8.39 2.78 18.26
C ILE A 197 7.33 2.83 19.36
N THR A 198 7.45 3.83 20.23
CA THR A 198 6.46 4.13 21.28
C THR A 198 6.03 5.60 21.19
N ALA A 199 4.91 5.94 21.81
CA ALA A 199 4.40 7.31 21.79
C ALA A 199 5.39 8.30 22.45
N GLU A 200 6.09 7.86 23.49
CA GLU A 200 7.06 8.69 24.23
C GLU A 200 8.25 9.11 23.36
N MET A 201 8.62 8.29 22.35
CA MET A 201 9.71 8.66 21.44
C MET A 201 9.39 9.91 20.61
N PHE A 202 8.11 10.22 20.40
CA PHE A 202 7.65 11.41 19.67
C PHE A 202 7.46 12.63 20.56
N GLU A 203 7.65 12.51 21.89
CA GLU A 203 7.58 13.64 22.79
C GLU A 203 8.73 14.63 22.49
N SER A 204 8.38 15.88 22.31
CA SER A 204 9.30 16.95 21.96
C SER A 204 8.98 18.21 22.75
N LYS A 205 10.01 18.92 23.21
CA LYS A 205 9.84 20.26 23.79
C LYS A 205 9.52 21.33 22.73
N LYS A 206 9.59 20.97 21.43
CA LYS A 206 9.46 21.91 20.30
C LYS A 206 8.16 21.77 19.54
N LEU A 207 7.55 20.58 19.54
CA LEU A 207 6.30 20.30 18.88
C LEU A 207 5.27 19.81 19.89
N THR A 208 4.03 20.27 19.74
CA THR A 208 2.91 19.70 20.47
C THR A 208 2.56 18.33 19.88
N GLN A 209 1.90 17.48 20.64
CA GLN A 209 1.42 16.19 20.17
C GLN A 209 0.51 16.34 18.94
N GLU A 210 -0.33 17.37 18.90
CA GLU A 210 -1.17 17.68 17.74
C GLU A 210 -0.34 18.03 16.50
N GLN A 211 0.73 18.84 16.65
CA GLN A 211 1.63 19.14 15.54
C GLN A 211 2.35 17.89 15.02
N VAL A 212 2.77 16.96 15.89
CA VAL A 212 3.35 15.68 15.48
C VAL A 212 2.35 14.87 14.65
N ARG A 213 1.12 14.71 15.15
CA ARG A 213 0.04 13.99 14.45
C ARG A 213 -0.31 14.63 13.10
N GLN A 214 -0.41 15.96 13.06
CA GLN A 214 -0.65 16.72 11.83
C GLN A 214 0.50 16.57 10.85
N SER A 215 1.75 16.64 11.32
CA SER A 215 2.94 16.46 10.46
C SER A 215 2.93 15.10 9.75
N LEU A 216 2.63 14.03 10.47
CA LEU A 216 2.53 12.68 9.91
C LEU A 216 1.37 12.58 8.90
N GLN A 217 0.16 13.06 9.30
CA GLN A 217 -1.02 12.94 8.45
C GLN A 217 -0.89 13.79 7.17
N PHE A 218 -0.40 15.02 7.28
CA PHE A 218 -0.25 15.90 6.11
C PHE A 218 0.85 15.40 5.17
N ALA A 219 1.95 14.87 5.74
CA ALA A 219 2.98 14.23 4.93
C ALA A 219 2.43 13.03 4.15
N ILE A 220 1.63 12.15 4.79
CA ILE A 220 0.97 11.04 4.10
C ILE A 220 0.13 11.56 2.93
N TRP A 221 -0.76 12.52 3.14
CA TRP A 221 -1.65 13.02 2.09
C TRP A 221 -0.88 13.67 0.93
N ARG A 222 0.17 14.45 1.23
CA ARG A 222 0.94 15.14 0.19
C ARG A 222 1.82 14.20 -0.60
N LEU A 223 2.46 13.25 0.06
CA LEU A 223 3.29 12.26 -0.59
C LEU A 223 2.44 11.27 -1.42
N GLU A 224 1.23 10.89 -0.95
CA GLU A 224 0.29 10.05 -1.72
C GLU A 224 -0.22 10.72 -3.01
N SER A 225 -0.23 12.05 -3.06
CA SER A 225 -0.66 12.80 -4.25
C SER A 225 0.43 12.95 -5.30
N GLN A 226 1.67 12.50 -5.05
CA GLN A 226 2.78 12.61 -5.98
C GLN A 226 2.74 11.53 -7.07
N PHE A 227 3.10 11.92 -8.29
CA PHE A 227 3.27 10.98 -9.41
C PHE A 227 4.68 10.38 -9.48
N THR A 228 5.67 11.05 -8.90
CA THR A 228 7.07 10.67 -8.97
C THR A 228 7.61 10.46 -7.55
N TRP A 229 8.34 9.37 -7.35
CA TRP A 229 8.93 9.02 -6.06
C TRP A 229 10.46 9.04 -6.18
N ASN A 230 11.07 10.16 -5.84
CA ASN A 230 12.52 10.35 -5.82
C ASN A 230 12.91 11.32 -4.69
N ASN A 231 14.22 11.50 -4.48
CA ASN A 231 14.74 12.31 -3.38
C ASN A 231 14.30 13.77 -3.47
N ASP A 232 14.25 14.35 -4.66
CA ASP A 232 13.90 15.75 -4.86
C ASP A 232 12.43 16.00 -4.51
N THR A 233 11.51 15.15 -5.02
CA THR A 233 10.07 15.30 -4.77
C THR A 233 9.72 15.02 -3.32
N VAL A 234 10.29 14.00 -2.68
CA VAL A 234 10.06 13.70 -1.26
C VAL A 234 10.62 14.80 -0.38
N SER A 235 11.85 15.27 -0.65
CA SER A 235 12.50 16.32 0.13
C SER A 235 11.74 17.64 0.01
N GLN A 236 11.39 18.05 -1.21
CA GLN A 236 10.66 19.29 -1.45
C GLN A 236 9.32 19.29 -0.71
N THR A 237 8.56 18.18 -0.79
CA THR A 237 7.27 18.05 -0.12
C THR A 237 7.38 18.20 1.40
N LEU A 238 8.37 17.56 2.03
CA LEU A 238 8.54 17.65 3.49
C LEU A 238 9.06 19.03 3.92
N MET A 239 9.95 19.63 3.14
CA MET A 239 10.42 21.00 3.40
C MET A 239 9.31 22.04 3.26
N ASP A 240 8.51 21.96 2.20
CA ASP A 240 7.36 22.84 1.98
C ASP A 240 6.33 22.69 3.09
N LEU A 241 6.07 21.45 3.51
CA LEU A 241 5.14 21.17 4.61
C LEU A 241 5.64 21.80 5.92
N ALA A 242 6.90 21.61 6.28
CA ALA A 242 7.49 22.19 7.48
C ALA A 242 7.38 23.73 7.47
N ASN A 243 7.75 24.37 6.34
CA ASN A 243 7.67 25.82 6.15
C ASN A 243 6.24 26.34 6.29
N GLN A 244 5.28 25.67 5.65
CA GLN A 244 3.86 26.06 5.65
C GLN A 244 3.22 25.89 7.03
N MET A 245 3.64 24.87 7.79
CA MET A 245 3.23 24.70 9.19
C MET A 245 3.95 25.66 10.16
N GLY A 246 4.91 26.47 9.68
CA GLY A 246 5.71 27.36 10.52
C GLY A 246 6.67 26.64 11.46
N ILE A 247 7.05 25.40 11.13
CA ILE A 247 7.94 24.57 11.94
C ILE A 247 9.33 24.57 11.29
N LYS A 248 10.37 24.83 12.10
CA LYS A 248 11.75 24.73 11.62
C LYS A 248 12.07 23.30 11.22
N LEU A 249 12.71 23.10 10.07
CA LEU A 249 13.01 21.76 9.54
C LEU A 249 13.74 20.86 10.57
N ARG A 250 14.68 21.40 11.32
CA ARG A 250 15.40 20.66 12.37
C ARG A 250 14.51 20.14 13.50
N ASP A 251 13.37 20.80 13.76
CA ASP A 251 12.41 20.43 14.80
C ASP A 251 11.32 19.51 14.23
N PHE A 252 11.08 19.57 12.90
CA PHE A 252 10.12 18.76 12.14
C PHE A 252 10.64 17.36 11.83
N MET A 253 11.90 17.24 11.38
CA MET A 253 12.49 16.00 10.88
C MET A 253 12.59 14.85 11.90
N PRO A 254 12.81 15.06 13.21
CA PRO A 254 12.86 13.98 14.19
C PRO A 254 11.61 13.09 14.18
N THR A 255 10.42 13.64 13.92
CA THR A 255 9.17 12.88 13.76
C THR A 255 9.31 11.81 12.68
N PHE A 256 9.91 12.15 11.55
CA PHE A 256 10.10 11.24 10.43
C PHE A 256 11.24 10.26 10.65
N PHE A 257 12.31 10.65 11.31
CA PHE A 257 13.38 9.73 11.70
C PHE A 257 12.84 8.61 12.59
N ILE A 258 12.04 8.95 13.59
CA ILE A 258 11.41 7.96 14.48
C ILE A 258 10.44 7.09 13.68
N ALA A 259 9.54 7.68 12.89
CA ALA A 259 8.54 6.95 12.14
C ALA A 259 9.13 5.97 11.12
N ILE A 260 10.24 6.31 10.48
CA ILE A 260 10.85 5.53 9.40
C ILE A 260 11.90 4.55 9.93
N ALA A 261 12.77 4.98 10.85
CA ALA A 261 13.92 4.20 11.31
C ALA A 261 13.82 3.70 12.75
N GLY A 262 12.82 4.15 13.52
CA GLY A 262 12.68 3.80 14.94
C GLY A 262 13.72 4.49 15.85
N SER A 263 14.33 5.57 15.39
CA SER A 263 15.40 6.28 16.13
C SER A 263 15.41 7.75 15.74
N THR A 264 15.86 8.62 16.63
CA THR A 264 16.10 10.05 16.35
C THR A 264 17.36 10.31 15.52
N SER A 265 18.22 9.31 15.37
CA SER A 265 19.47 9.37 14.59
C SER A 265 19.53 8.18 13.63
N SER A 266 19.66 8.46 12.33
CA SER A 266 19.69 7.46 11.26
C SER A 266 20.42 8.00 10.02
N THR A 267 20.39 7.27 8.93
CA THR A 267 20.74 7.76 7.59
C THR A 267 19.79 8.90 7.17
N PRO A 268 20.09 9.71 6.14
CA PRO A 268 19.23 10.81 5.72
C PRO A 268 17.81 10.31 5.43
N VAL A 269 16.84 10.73 6.24
CA VAL A 269 15.51 10.09 6.26
C VAL A 269 14.75 10.24 4.95
N MET A 270 14.90 11.36 4.24
CA MET A 270 14.25 11.58 2.94
C MET A 270 14.76 10.57 1.90
N GLN A 271 16.10 10.41 1.82
CA GLN A 271 16.71 9.37 1.00
C GLN A 271 16.28 7.97 1.44
N SER A 272 16.18 7.73 2.75
CA SER A 272 15.72 6.45 3.30
C SER A 272 14.29 6.12 2.89
N MET A 273 13.39 7.12 2.84
CA MET A 273 12.03 6.94 2.34
C MET A 273 12.02 6.52 0.86
N VAL A 274 12.90 7.12 0.06
CA VAL A 274 13.03 6.78 -1.37
C VAL A 274 13.51 5.34 -1.54
N THR A 275 14.56 4.96 -0.83
CA THR A 275 15.14 3.60 -0.86
C THR A 275 14.18 2.53 -0.36
N LEU A 276 13.35 2.84 0.66
CA LEU A 276 12.29 1.93 1.17
C LEU A 276 11.12 1.78 0.20
N GLY A 277 10.94 2.76 -0.68
CA GLY A 277 9.79 2.84 -1.56
C GLY A 277 8.52 3.39 -0.90
N PRO A 278 7.51 3.77 -1.71
CA PRO A 278 6.31 4.43 -1.22
C PRO A 278 5.47 3.53 -0.30
N ASP A 279 5.28 2.28 -0.65
CA ASP A 279 4.37 1.37 0.07
C ASP A 279 4.82 1.15 1.52
N LEU A 280 6.11 0.86 1.74
CA LEU A 280 6.66 0.65 3.08
C LEU A 280 6.78 1.96 3.86
N THR A 281 7.12 3.05 3.19
CA THR A 281 7.13 4.40 3.80
C THR A 281 5.76 4.77 4.33
N PHE A 282 4.70 4.64 3.54
CA PHE A 282 3.33 4.93 3.99
C PHE A 282 2.87 4.01 5.11
N ALA A 283 3.19 2.73 5.05
CA ALA A 283 2.85 1.79 6.11
C ALA A 283 3.48 2.23 7.45
N ARG A 284 4.75 2.64 7.46
CA ARG A 284 5.46 3.13 8.65
C ARG A 284 4.92 4.46 9.16
N LEU A 285 4.64 5.41 8.27
CA LEU A 285 4.04 6.70 8.66
C LEU A 285 2.64 6.51 9.29
N ARG A 286 1.82 5.62 8.73
CA ARG A 286 0.50 5.29 9.30
C ARG A 286 0.63 4.57 10.63
N HIS A 287 1.57 3.62 10.76
CA HIS A 287 1.87 2.96 12.02
C HIS A 287 2.30 3.97 13.10
N ALA A 288 3.19 4.91 12.76
CA ALA A 288 3.57 5.99 13.67
C ALA A 288 2.38 6.85 14.08
N LEU A 289 1.50 7.20 13.14
CA LEU A 289 0.30 7.96 13.41
C LEU A 289 -0.68 7.22 14.34
N GLU A 290 -0.80 5.91 14.20
CA GLU A 290 -1.60 5.08 15.12
C GLU A 290 -1.02 5.10 16.53
N ILE A 291 0.30 4.97 16.68
CA ILE A 291 1.00 5.00 17.96
C ILE A 291 0.84 6.34 18.68
N VAL A 292 0.96 7.47 17.97
CA VAL A 292 0.78 8.80 18.58
C VAL A 292 -0.69 9.24 18.70
N GLY A 293 -1.61 8.41 18.24
CA GLY A 293 -3.06 8.65 18.28
C GLY A 293 -3.65 9.01 16.92
N ALA A 294 -4.29 8.04 16.27
CA ALA A 294 -4.96 8.23 14.99
C ALA A 294 -6.05 9.33 15.10
N PRO A 295 -6.21 10.19 14.08
CA PRO A 295 -7.23 11.23 14.11
C PRO A 295 -8.64 10.67 14.00
N SER A 296 -9.57 11.25 14.75
CA SER A 296 -11.00 10.99 14.62
C SER A 296 -11.53 11.47 13.26
N LYS A 297 -12.68 10.96 12.83
CA LYS A 297 -13.33 11.40 11.58
C LYS A 297 -13.58 12.91 11.51
N LYS A 298 -13.84 13.55 12.67
CA LYS A 298 -14.05 15.01 12.76
C LYS A 298 -12.72 15.75 12.59
N GLU A 299 -11.66 15.28 13.23
CA GLU A 299 -10.31 15.85 13.07
C GLU A 299 -9.84 15.72 11.60
N VAL A 300 -10.03 14.56 10.96
CA VAL A 300 -9.66 14.36 9.53
C VAL A 300 -10.28 15.45 8.66
N LYS A 301 -11.59 15.71 8.78
CA LYS A 301 -12.27 16.76 7.97
C LYS A 301 -11.72 18.16 8.23
N ASN A 302 -11.38 18.46 9.47
CA ASN A 302 -10.81 19.76 9.82
C ASN A 302 -9.37 19.88 9.30
N TRP A 303 -8.60 18.83 9.42
CA TRP A 303 -7.21 18.78 8.96
C TRP A 303 -7.09 18.76 7.44
N GLU A 304 -8.04 18.16 6.70
CA GLU A 304 -8.12 18.29 5.24
C GLU A 304 -8.24 19.76 4.83
N LYS A 305 -9.17 20.51 5.45
CA LYS A 305 -9.32 21.95 5.17
C LYS A 305 -8.07 22.75 5.54
N LEU A 306 -7.48 22.46 6.70
CA LEU A 306 -6.25 23.11 7.16
C LEU A 306 -5.09 22.81 6.18
N ASN A 307 -4.90 21.55 5.80
CA ASN A 307 -3.83 21.17 4.86
C ASN A 307 -4.00 21.87 3.49
N GLU A 308 -5.24 22.00 2.98
CA GLU A 308 -5.49 22.75 1.75
C GLU A 308 -5.22 24.23 1.92
N SER A 309 -5.62 24.85 3.05
CA SER A 309 -5.33 26.26 3.29
C SER A 309 -3.82 26.57 3.42
N LEU A 310 -3.03 25.62 3.90
CA LEU A 310 -1.57 25.74 3.98
C LEU A 310 -0.89 25.73 2.60
N LYS A 311 -1.51 25.15 1.58
CA LYS A 311 -0.97 25.11 0.20
C LYS A 311 -1.15 26.44 -0.54
N LEU A 312 -2.09 27.28 -0.09
CA LEU A 312 -2.34 28.59 -0.71
C LEU A 312 -1.19 29.55 -0.37
N PRO A 313 -0.70 30.37 -1.33
CA PRO A 313 0.27 31.40 -1.01
C PRO A 313 -0.33 32.31 0.07
N LYS A 314 0.43 32.57 1.12
CA LYS A 314 0.07 33.61 2.10
C LYS A 314 0.01 34.90 1.30
N ASN A 315 -1.19 35.41 1.01
CA ASN A 315 -1.35 36.77 0.52
C ASN A 315 -0.62 37.66 1.54
N GLU A 316 0.34 38.45 1.07
CA GLU A 316 0.88 39.55 1.82
C GLU A 316 -0.32 40.37 2.27
N ALA A 317 -0.65 40.22 3.57
CA ALA A 317 -1.71 40.99 4.16
C ALA A 317 -1.30 42.45 4.00
N THR A 318 -2.02 43.09 3.06
CA THR A 318 -2.11 44.54 2.87
C THR A 318 -1.59 45.34 4.06
N SER A 319 -0.39 45.90 3.87
CA SER A 319 0.02 47.12 4.53
C SER A 319 -0.68 48.28 3.80
N GLU A 320 -1.89 48.57 4.21
CA GLU A 320 -2.54 49.90 3.94
C GLU A 320 -3.55 50.13 5.07
N ALA A 321 -3.17 50.88 6.06
CA ALA A 321 -3.90 52.02 6.66
C ALA A 321 -3.11 52.56 7.87
#